data_c5220469f4c4314d78f1991a1313c471
#
_entry.id   c5220469f4c4314d78f1991a1313c471
#
_cell.length_a   1.000
_cell.length_b   1.000
_cell.length_c   1.000
_cell.angle_alpha   90.00
_cell.angle_beta   90.00
_cell.angle_gamma   90.00
#
_symmetry.space_group_name_H-M   'P 1'
#
loop_
_entity.id
_entity.type
_entity.pdbx_description
1 polymer ?
#
loop_
_entity_poly.entity_id
_entity_poly.type
_entity_poly.pdbx_seq_one_letter_code
_entity_poly.pdbx_strand_id
1 'polypeptide(L)'
;MQKLINSVQNYAWGSKTALTELYGIANPQQQPMAELWMGAHPKSSSRITTANGETVSLRDAIEKNKTAMLGEAVANRFGELPFLFKVLCAAQPLSIQVHPNKRNSEIGFAKENAAGIPMDAAERNYKDPNHKPELVFALTPFLAMNAFREFSDIVSLLQPVAGAHSAIAHFLQVPNAERLSQLFASLLNMQGEEKSRALAVLKAALNSQQGEPWQTIRVISEYYPDDSGLFSPLLLNVVKLNPGEAMFLFAETPHAYLQGVALEVMANSDNVLRAGLTPKYIDIPELVANVKFEPKPAGELLTAPVKSGAELDFPIPVDDFAFSLHDLALQETSIGQHSAAILFCVEGEAVLRKDEQRLVLKPGESAFIGADEPPVNASGTGRLARVYNKL
;
A
#
# COMPACT_ATOMS: atom_id res chain seq x y z
N MET A 1 16.98 -21.84 1.90
CA MET A 1 16.35 -20.92 2.88
C MET A 1 17.39 -19.91 3.32
N GLN A 2 17.13 -18.63 3.11
CA GLN A 2 18.11 -17.55 3.31
C GLN A 2 17.46 -16.42 4.14
N LYS A 3 18.12 -16.01 5.21
CA LYS A 3 17.70 -14.81 5.94
C LYS A 3 17.94 -13.57 5.08
N LEU A 4 16.94 -12.68 5.00
CA LEU A 4 17.05 -11.46 4.21
C LEU A 4 17.77 -10.36 4.98
N ILE A 5 18.58 -9.59 4.26
CA ILE A 5 19.15 -8.33 4.70
C ILE A 5 18.39 -7.25 3.96
N ASN A 6 17.56 -6.50 4.67
CA ASN A 6 16.62 -5.56 4.10
C ASN A 6 17.09 -4.11 4.25
N SER A 7 16.55 -3.23 3.42
CA SER A 7 16.86 -1.81 3.45
C SER A 7 15.69 -0.99 3.96
N VAL A 8 16.00 0.14 4.60
CA VAL A 8 15.04 1.12 5.10
C VAL A 8 14.99 2.29 4.12
N GLN A 9 13.78 2.74 3.80
CA GLN A 9 13.52 3.95 3.03
C GLN A 9 13.22 5.11 3.98
N ASN A 10 13.89 6.24 3.79
CA ASN A 10 13.88 7.38 4.73
C ASN A 10 12.99 8.53 4.24
N TYR A 11 11.81 8.23 3.69
CA TYR A 11 10.87 9.26 3.28
C TYR A 11 10.42 10.14 4.46
N ALA A 12 10.22 11.43 4.20
CA ALA A 12 9.95 12.43 5.23
C ALA A 12 8.71 12.13 6.10
N TRP A 13 7.71 11.44 5.55
CA TRP A 13 6.49 11.08 6.27
C TRP A 13 6.66 9.92 7.26
N GLY A 14 7.82 9.28 7.25
CA GLY A 14 8.09 8.09 8.06
C GLY A 14 8.22 8.38 9.55
N SER A 15 7.84 7.41 10.38
CA SER A 15 8.07 7.42 11.81
C SER A 15 9.56 7.31 12.12
N LYS A 16 10.03 8.06 13.12
CA LYS A 16 11.41 7.99 13.63
C LYS A 16 11.60 6.89 14.68
N THR A 17 10.52 6.32 15.19
CA THR A 17 10.56 5.42 16.36
C THR A 17 9.92 4.05 16.14
N ALA A 18 8.98 3.92 15.21
CA ALA A 18 8.15 2.72 15.10
C ALA A 18 8.95 1.44 14.81
N LEU A 19 9.87 1.46 13.86
CA LEU A 19 10.69 0.27 13.55
C LEU A 19 11.62 -0.11 14.71
N THR A 20 12.08 0.85 15.46
CA THR A 20 12.89 0.59 16.67
C THR A 20 12.04 -0.02 17.78
N GLU A 21 10.88 0.57 18.04
CA GLU A 21 9.96 0.10 19.09
C GLU A 21 9.41 -1.30 18.81
N LEU A 22 9.00 -1.56 17.57
CA LEU A 22 8.41 -2.84 17.19
C LEU A 22 9.46 -3.93 16.94
N TYR A 23 10.56 -3.58 16.29
CA TYR A 23 11.47 -4.58 15.71
C TYR A 23 12.94 -4.37 16.08
N GLY A 24 13.24 -3.44 16.99
CA GLY A 24 14.60 -3.24 17.47
C GLY A 24 15.58 -2.72 16.42
N ILE A 25 15.08 -2.14 15.32
CA ILE A 25 15.93 -1.59 14.27
C ILE A 25 16.54 -0.28 14.78
N ALA A 26 17.87 -0.22 14.82
CA ALA A 26 18.59 0.95 15.32
C ALA A 26 18.35 2.18 14.44
N ASN A 27 18.16 3.33 15.09
CA ASN A 27 18.02 4.63 14.43
C ASN A 27 18.82 5.70 15.19
N PRO A 28 20.17 5.59 15.22
CA PRO A 28 21.00 6.48 16.02
C PRO A 28 20.94 7.94 15.56
N GLN A 29 20.64 8.18 14.30
CA GLN A 29 20.54 9.53 13.72
C GLN A 29 19.14 10.11 13.78
N GLN A 30 18.17 9.38 14.33
CA GLN A 30 16.77 9.79 14.44
C GLN A 30 16.17 10.28 13.11
N GLN A 31 16.48 9.58 12.04
CA GLN A 31 15.91 9.83 10.72
C GLN A 31 14.51 9.23 10.60
N PRO A 32 13.65 9.77 9.71
CA PRO A 32 12.44 9.06 9.35
C PRO A 32 12.78 7.67 8.80
N MET A 33 12.11 6.65 9.31
CA MET A 33 12.17 5.29 8.80
C MET A 33 10.79 4.90 8.31
N ALA A 34 10.51 5.25 7.06
CA ALA A 34 9.18 5.15 6.48
C ALA A 34 8.80 3.73 6.11
N GLU A 35 9.71 3.00 5.50
CA GLU A 35 9.44 1.64 4.99
C GLU A 35 10.66 0.75 5.15
N LEU A 36 10.42 -0.51 5.54
CA LEU A 36 11.39 -1.61 5.44
C LEU A 36 11.01 -2.44 4.22
N TRP A 37 11.91 -2.62 3.27
CA TRP A 37 11.64 -3.32 2.02
C TRP A 37 12.17 -4.75 2.03
N MET A 38 11.31 -5.69 1.68
CA MET A 38 11.61 -7.11 1.54
C MET A 38 11.23 -7.57 0.14
N GLY A 39 12.20 -7.83 -0.70
CA GLY A 39 11.96 -8.24 -2.09
C GLY A 39 13.15 -7.95 -2.99
N ALA A 40 12.88 -7.97 -4.29
CA ALA A 40 13.90 -7.82 -5.33
C ALA A 40 13.66 -6.58 -6.22
N HIS A 41 13.18 -5.49 -5.63
CA HIS A 41 12.93 -4.26 -6.37
C HIS A 41 14.24 -3.67 -6.90
N PRO A 42 14.29 -3.22 -8.17
CA PRO A 42 15.54 -2.75 -8.77
C PRO A 42 16.18 -1.55 -8.06
N LYS A 43 15.38 -0.71 -7.40
CA LYS A 43 15.90 0.45 -6.66
C LYS A 43 16.60 0.06 -5.36
N SER A 44 16.17 -1.02 -4.69
CA SER A 44 16.70 -1.40 -3.39
C SER A 44 16.32 -2.84 -3.06
N SER A 45 17.00 -3.80 -3.72
CA SER A 45 16.79 -5.21 -3.47
C SER A 45 17.27 -5.62 -2.08
N SER A 46 16.55 -6.50 -1.43
CA SER A 46 17.07 -7.27 -0.31
C SER A 46 18.32 -8.04 -0.73
N ARG A 47 19.18 -8.37 0.23
CA ARG A 47 20.39 -9.16 0.01
C ARG A 47 20.32 -10.46 0.77
N ILE A 48 21.03 -11.45 0.27
CA ILE A 48 21.18 -12.76 0.89
C ILE A 48 22.66 -13.11 0.99
N THR A 49 23.00 -14.01 1.93
CA THR A 49 24.35 -14.55 2.04
C THR A 49 24.35 -15.93 1.40
N THR A 50 25.22 -16.12 0.40
CA THR A 50 25.38 -17.41 -0.29
C THR A 50 26.09 -18.43 0.60
N ALA A 51 26.09 -19.70 0.15
CA ALA A 51 26.81 -20.78 0.83
C ALA A 51 28.31 -20.50 0.99
N ASN A 52 28.89 -19.69 0.11
CA ASN A 52 30.30 -19.28 0.19
C ASN A 52 30.55 -18.10 1.13
N GLY A 53 29.51 -17.61 1.80
CA GLY A 53 29.62 -16.45 2.70
C GLY A 53 29.61 -15.09 2.00
N GLU A 54 29.41 -15.07 0.70
CA GLU A 54 29.30 -13.83 -0.09
C GLU A 54 27.89 -13.24 0.04
N THR A 55 27.80 -11.92 0.23
CA THR A 55 26.52 -11.21 0.25
C THR A 55 26.20 -10.66 -1.14
N VAL A 56 25.08 -11.09 -1.68
CA VAL A 56 24.63 -10.70 -3.02
C VAL A 56 23.21 -10.17 -2.99
N SER A 57 22.83 -9.38 -4.00
CA SER A 57 21.46 -8.92 -4.19
C SER A 57 20.53 -10.13 -4.47
N LEU A 58 19.37 -10.15 -3.84
CA LEU A 58 18.34 -11.16 -4.13
C LEU A 58 17.91 -11.07 -5.60
N ARG A 59 17.81 -9.88 -6.15
CA ARG A 59 17.49 -9.66 -7.56
C ARG A 59 18.50 -10.35 -8.48
N ASP A 60 19.79 -10.17 -8.23
CA ASP A 60 20.84 -10.79 -9.03
C ASP A 60 20.84 -12.30 -8.88
N ALA A 61 20.62 -12.81 -7.68
CA ALA A 61 20.51 -14.25 -7.43
C ALA A 61 19.35 -14.88 -8.21
N ILE A 62 18.20 -14.22 -8.23
CA ILE A 62 17.02 -14.65 -9.00
C ILE A 62 17.32 -14.63 -10.51
N GLU A 63 17.96 -13.59 -11.02
CA GLU A 63 18.30 -13.48 -12.44
C GLU A 63 19.19 -14.65 -12.91
N LYS A 64 20.09 -15.11 -12.06
CA LYS A 64 20.97 -16.25 -12.38
C LYS A 64 20.27 -17.60 -12.41
N ASN A 65 19.18 -17.78 -11.64
CA ASN A 65 18.46 -19.05 -11.48
C ASN A 65 16.95 -18.82 -11.43
N LYS A 66 16.43 -18.11 -12.40
CA LYS A 66 15.06 -17.62 -12.42
C LYS A 66 14.01 -18.71 -12.23
N THR A 67 14.06 -19.76 -13.03
CA THR A 67 13.08 -20.86 -12.95
C THR A 67 13.17 -21.63 -11.64
N ALA A 68 14.38 -21.92 -11.16
CA ALA A 68 14.58 -22.63 -9.89
C ALA A 68 14.08 -21.80 -8.69
N MET A 69 14.37 -20.50 -8.68
CA MET A 69 14.04 -19.67 -7.54
C MET A 69 12.58 -19.19 -7.53
N LEU A 70 12.01 -18.87 -8.70
CA LEU A 70 10.64 -18.36 -8.81
C LEU A 70 9.59 -19.45 -9.03
N GLY A 71 9.97 -20.59 -9.58
CA GLY A 71 9.07 -21.58 -10.14
C GLY A 71 8.76 -21.28 -11.61
N GLU A 72 8.48 -22.31 -12.39
CA GLU A 72 8.26 -22.19 -13.84
C GLU A 72 7.11 -21.26 -14.17
N ALA A 73 5.97 -21.40 -13.51
CA ALA A 73 4.79 -20.59 -13.78
C ALA A 73 5.03 -19.10 -13.53
N VAL A 74 5.65 -18.76 -12.41
CA VAL A 74 5.96 -17.37 -12.06
C VAL A 74 7.05 -16.81 -12.97
N ALA A 75 8.10 -17.57 -13.24
CA ALA A 75 9.18 -17.17 -14.14
C ALA A 75 8.67 -16.89 -15.56
N ASN A 76 7.79 -17.73 -16.09
CA ASN A 76 7.22 -17.57 -17.42
C ASN A 76 6.26 -16.38 -17.50
N ARG A 77 5.46 -16.16 -16.46
CA ARG A 77 4.46 -15.10 -16.48
C ARG A 77 5.03 -13.72 -16.16
N PHE A 78 5.89 -13.62 -15.15
CA PHE A 78 6.38 -12.35 -14.63
C PHE A 78 7.84 -12.07 -14.95
N GLY A 79 8.65 -13.10 -15.12
CA GLY A 79 10.08 -12.96 -15.40
C GLY A 79 10.91 -12.41 -14.25
N GLU A 80 10.30 -12.13 -13.11
CA GLU A 80 10.92 -11.61 -11.89
C GLU A 80 10.07 -11.98 -10.68
N LEU A 81 10.56 -11.73 -9.47
CA LEU A 81 9.74 -11.80 -8.27
C LEU A 81 8.66 -10.71 -8.37
N PRO A 82 7.36 -11.08 -8.47
CA PRO A 82 6.34 -10.13 -8.92
C PRO A 82 5.80 -9.20 -7.84
N PHE A 83 6.31 -9.28 -6.61
CA PHE A 83 5.82 -8.49 -5.49
C PHE A 83 6.94 -7.83 -4.68
N LEU A 84 6.59 -6.78 -3.99
CA LEU A 84 7.39 -6.13 -2.95
C LEU A 84 6.62 -6.17 -1.64
N PHE A 85 7.28 -6.64 -0.59
CA PHE A 85 6.73 -6.72 0.75
C PHE A 85 7.39 -5.66 1.63
N LYS A 86 6.59 -4.98 2.48
CA LYS A 86 7.08 -3.86 3.28
C LYS A 86 6.52 -3.88 4.69
N VAL A 87 7.28 -3.30 5.62
CA VAL A 87 6.71 -2.70 6.83
C VAL A 87 6.63 -1.20 6.57
N LEU A 88 5.43 -0.64 6.62
CA LEU A 88 5.17 0.77 6.36
C LEU A 88 4.82 1.49 7.66
N CYS A 89 5.52 2.60 7.95
CA CYS A 89 5.38 3.33 9.21
C CYS A 89 5.03 4.80 8.93
N ALA A 90 3.74 5.10 8.83
CA ALA A 90 3.26 6.44 8.56
C ALA A 90 3.12 7.24 9.85
N ALA A 91 3.96 8.28 10.03
CA ALA A 91 3.83 9.27 11.09
C ALA A 91 3.01 10.49 10.62
N GLN A 92 2.94 10.70 9.31
CA GLN A 92 2.23 11.81 8.67
C GLN A 92 1.38 11.26 7.53
N PRO A 93 0.30 11.97 7.14
CA PRO A 93 -0.51 11.57 6.00
C PRO A 93 0.30 11.51 4.70
N LEU A 94 0.16 10.39 3.98
CA LEU A 94 0.67 10.26 2.63
C LEU A 94 -0.32 10.91 1.65
N SER A 95 0.16 11.15 0.41
CA SER A 95 -0.69 11.70 -0.64
C SER A 95 -1.84 10.75 -1.00
N ILE A 96 -2.93 11.35 -1.49
CA ILE A 96 -4.02 10.59 -2.10
C ILE A 96 -3.56 10.13 -3.47
N GLN A 97 -3.76 8.85 -3.78
CA GLN A 97 -3.24 8.20 -4.96
C GLN A 97 -4.32 7.37 -5.66
N VAL A 98 -4.16 7.25 -6.97
CA VAL A 98 -4.90 6.31 -7.80
C VAL A 98 -3.88 5.55 -8.65
N HIS A 99 -4.03 4.24 -8.74
CA HIS A 99 -3.19 3.42 -9.60
C HIS A 99 -3.97 2.99 -10.84
N PRO A 100 -3.41 3.20 -12.04
CA PRO A 100 -4.06 2.76 -13.27
C PRO A 100 -4.21 1.24 -13.31
N ASN A 101 -5.21 0.74 -14.04
CA ASN A 101 -5.30 -0.69 -14.32
C ASN A 101 -4.17 -1.14 -15.25
N LYS A 102 -4.00 -2.45 -15.44
CA LYS A 102 -2.90 -3.03 -16.22
C LYS A 102 -2.87 -2.50 -17.66
N ARG A 103 -4.02 -2.49 -18.33
CA ARG A 103 -4.14 -2.01 -19.72
C ARG A 103 -3.76 -0.54 -19.84
N ASN A 104 -4.31 0.30 -18.98
CA ASN A 104 -4.03 1.74 -19.00
C ASN A 104 -2.58 2.04 -18.65
N SER A 105 -1.96 1.24 -17.78
CA SER A 105 -0.53 1.36 -17.48
C SER A 105 0.34 1.07 -18.70
N GLU A 106 0.02 0.03 -19.46
CA GLU A 106 0.74 -0.32 -20.70
C GLU A 106 0.57 0.77 -21.76
N ILE A 107 -0.65 1.26 -21.97
CA ILE A 107 -0.95 2.32 -22.94
C ILE A 107 -0.27 3.62 -22.52
N GLY A 108 -0.41 4.02 -21.28
CA GLY A 108 0.17 5.28 -20.77
C GLY A 108 1.69 5.28 -20.79
N PHE A 109 2.31 4.17 -20.41
CA PHE A 109 3.76 4.02 -20.47
C PHE A 109 4.30 4.14 -21.90
N ALA A 110 3.68 3.44 -22.85
CA ALA A 110 4.06 3.52 -24.25
C ALA A 110 3.86 4.93 -24.84
N LYS A 111 2.76 5.58 -24.49
CA LYS A 111 2.42 6.93 -24.93
C LYS A 111 3.44 7.97 -24.42
N GLU A 112 3.77 7.93 -23.14
CA GLU A 112 4.75 8.85 -22.55
C GLU A 112 6.18 8.60 -23.07
N ASN A 113 6.54 7.34 -23.34
CA ASN A 113 7.81 7.01 -24.01
C ASN A 113 7.85 7.58 -25.43
N ALA A 114 6.79 7.42 -26.21
CA ALA A 114 6.70 7.96 -27.58
C ALA A 114 6.73 9.48 -27.61
N ALA A 115 6.19 10.15 -26.59
CA ALA A 115 6.25 11.60 -26.43
C ALA A 115 7.62 12.10 -25.95
N GLY A 116 8.54 11.20 -25.59
CA GLY A 116 9.88 11.56 -25.13
C GLY A 116 9.92 12.17 -23.73
N ILE A 117 8.91 11.95 -22.90
CA ILE A 117 8.89 12.46 -21.53
C ILE A 117 9.95 11.71 -20.69
N PRO A 118 10.95 12.38 -20.11
CA PRO A 118 11.95 11.71 -19.28
C PRO A 118 11.33 10.97 -18.11
N MET A 119 11.91 9.83 -17.73
CA MET A 119 11.40 8.99 -16.65
C MET A 119 11.38 9.71 -15.29
N ASP A 120 12.30 10.62 -15.07
CA ASP A 120 12.44 11.42 -13.84
C ASP A 120 11.74 12.79 -13.90
N ALA A 121 11.08 13.12 -15.01
CA ALA A 121 10.36 14.37 -15.15
C ALA A 121 9.18 14.45 -14.16
N ALA A 122 8.93 15.65 -13.63
CA ALA A 122 7.85 15.86 -12.65
C ALA A 122 6.47 15.53 -13.23
N GLU A 123 6.27 15.75 -14.53
CA GLU A 123 5.02 15.46 -15.26
C GLU A 123 4.91 14.01 -15.74
N ARG A 124 5.90 13.15 -15.49
CA ARG A 124 5.84 11.75 -15.87
C ARG A 124 4.89 10.97 -14.95
N ASN A 125 3.80 10.43 -15.48
CA ASN A 125 2.81 9.65 -14.75
C ASN A 125 3.18 8.16 -14.67
N TYR A 126 3.64 7.60 -15.78
CA TYR A 126 3.86 6.15 -15.93
C TYR A 126 5.35 5.82 -15.89
N LYS A 127 5.78 5.20 -14.80
CA LYS A 127 7.18 4.79 -14.57
C LYS A 127 7.48 3.41 -15.15
N ASP A 128 6.45 2.60 -15.33
CA ASP A 128 6.50 1.22 -15.82
C ASP A 128 5.16 0.85 -16.47
N PRO A 129 5.07 -0.28 -17.21
CA PRO A 129 3.83 -0.71 -17.85
C PRO A 129 2.93 -1.56 -16.93
N ASN A 130 3.18 -1.58 -15.62
CA ASN A 130 2.50 -2.49 -14.72
C ASN A 130 1.40 -1.81 -13.89
N HIS A 131 0.47 -2.62 -13.41
CA HIS A 131 -0.48 -2.20 -12.40
C HIS A 131 0.13 -2.29 -10.99
N LYS A 132 -0.54 -1.65 -10.02
CA LYS A 132 -0.05 -1.61 -8.64
C LYS A 132 -1.15 -2.01 -7.65
N PRO A 133 -1.68 -3.23 -7.71
CA PRO A 133 -2.54 -3.73 -6.64
C PRO A 133 -1.75 -3.83 -5.33
N GLU A 134 -2.43 -3.55 -4.22
CA GLU A 134 -1.82 -3.51 -2.89
C GLU A 134 -2.73 -4.17 -1.87
N LEU A 135 -2.14 -4.82 -0.87
CA LEU A 135 -2.81 -5.27 0.35
C LEU A 135 -2.12 -4.61 1.53
N VAL A 136 -2.89 -4.03 2.43
CA VAL A 136 -2.39 -3.51 3.71
C VAL A 136 -2.92 -4.35 4.85
N PHE A 137 -2.05 -4.71 5.79
CA PHE A 137 -2.37 -5.48 7.00
C PHE A 137 -1.89 -4.68 8.22
N ALA A 138 -2.82 -4.26 9.08
CA ALA A 138 -2.50 -3.40 10.21
C ALA A 138 -1.72 -4.12 11.31
N LEU A 139 -0.60 -3.55 11.73
CA LEU A 139 0.17 -3.98 12.89
C LEU A 139 -0.18 -3.18 14.15
N THR A 140 -0.53 -1.91 13.97
CA THR A 140 -1.07 -1.00 14.99
C THR A 140 -2.41 -0.48 14.50
N PRO A 141 -3.19 0.26 15.30
CA PRO A 141 -4.32 1.00 14.74
C PRO A 141 -3.85 1.81 13.53
N PHE A 142 -4.55 1.67 12.41
CA PHE A 142 -4.11 2.20 11.12
C PHE A 142 -5.24 3.00 10.48
N LEU A 143 -4.97 4.28 10.23
CA LEU A 143 -5.93 5.20 9.63
C LEU A 143 -5.65 5.36 8.14
N ALA A 144 -6.69 5.19 7.31
CA ALA A 144 -6.60 5.29 5.87
C ALA A 144 -7.88 5.87 5.27
N MET A 145 -7.80 6.24 4.00
CA MET A 145 -8.97 6.49 3.15
C MET A 145 -8.97 5.48 2.01
N ASN A 146 -10.14 4.95 1.65
CA ASN A 146 -10.25 4.02 0.53
C ASN A 146 -11.64 4.07 -0.09
N ALA A 147 -11.69 4.29 -1.40
CA ALA A 147 -12.88 4.29 -2.23
C ALA A 147 -13.89 5.40 -1.90
N PHE A 148 -14.75 5.71 -2.84
CA PHE A 148 -15.81 6.68 -2.62
C PHE A 148 -16.87 6.13 -1.66
N ARG A 149 -17.36 7.02 -0.79
CA ARG A 149 -18.52 6.76 0.06
C ARG A 149 -19.76 6.53 -0.80
N GLU A 150 -20.77 5.91 -0.23
CA GLU A 150 -22.10 5.91 -0.83
C GLU A 150 -22.58 7.36 -1.06
N PHE A 151 -23.29 7.59 -2.15
CA PHE A 151 -23.70 8.96 -2.51
C PHE A 151 -24.54 9.62 -1.44
N SER A 152 -25.40 8.88 -0.75
CA SER A 152 -26.20 9.39 0.38
C SER A 152 -25.32 9.93 1.50
N ASP A 153 -24.21 9.28 1.81
CA ASP A 153 -23.25 9.72 2.82
C ASP A 153 -22.52 11.00 2.37
N ILE A 154 -22.10 11.02 1.11
CA ILE A 154 -21.45 12.20 0.53
C ILE A 154 -22.40 13.41 0.57
N VAL A 155 -23.66 13.22 0.21
CA VAL A 155 -24.69 14.28 0.27
C VAL A 155 -24.80 14.84 1.69
N SER A 156 -24.94 13.98 2.69
CA SER A 156 -25.05 14.39 4.09
C SER A 156 -23.81 15.16 4.57
N LEU A 157 -22.63 14.67 4.22
CA LEU A 157 -21.35 15.24 4.65
C LEU A 157 -21.03 16.58 3.95
N LEU A 158 -21.52 16.78 2.74
CA LEU A 158 -21.28 18.02 2.00
C LEU A 158 -22.23 19.16 2.39
N GLN A 159 -23.34 18.87 3.08
CA GLN A 159 -24.29 19.93 3.48
C GLN A 159 -23.64 21.09 4.24
N PRO A 160 -22.80 20.85 5.27
CA PRO A 160 -22.15 21.94 5.99
C PRO A 160 -21.19 22.80 5.16
N VAL A 161 -20.74 22.29 4.02
CA VAL A 161 -19.78 22.97 3.13
C VAL A 161 -20.37 23.28 1.76
N ALA A 162 -21.69 23.25 1.61
CA ALA A 162 -22.38 23.46 0.33
C ALA A 162 -22.00 24.77 -0.35
N GLY A 163 -21.68 25.80 0.41
CA GLY A 163 -21.26 27.12 -0.10
C GLY A 163 -19.80 27.22 -0.52
N ALA A 164 -19.00 26.16 -0.34
CA ALA A 164 -17.57 26.22 -0.64
C ALA A 164 -17.27 26.31 -2.15
N HIS A 165 -18.04 25.62 -2.98
CA HIS A 165 -17.85 25.59 -4.43
C HIS A 165 -19.16 25.23 -5.14
N SER A 166 -19.39 25.83 -6.32
CA SER A 166 -20.60 25.57 -7.11
C SER A 166 -20.77 24.10 -7.52
N ALA A 167 -19.66 23.37 -7.73
CA ALA A 167 -19.69 21.94 -8.05
C ALA A 167 -20.27 21.10 -6.92
N ILE A 168 -20.14 21.53 -5.66
CA ILE A 168 -20.78 20.85 -4.52
C ILE A 168 -22.29 20.99 -4.61
N ALA A 169 -22.79 22.20 -4.81
CA ALA A 169 -24.24 22.43 -4.98
C ALA A 169 -24.80 21.64 -6.19
N HIS A 170 -24.04 21.59 -7.26
CA HIS A 170 -24.41 20.83 -8.47
C HIS A 170 -24.55 19.32 -8.19
N PHE A 171 -23.58 18.76 -7.46
CA PHE A 171 -23.65 17.35 -7.03
C PHE A 171 -24.84 17.10 -6.10
N LEU A 172 -25.10 17.99 -5.15
CA LEU A 172 -26.22 17.86 -4.20
C LEU A 172 -27.57 17.84 -4.88
N GLN A 173 -27.72 18.52 -6.02
CA GLN A 173 -28.97 18.52 -6.79
C GLN A 173 -29.28 17.16 -7.43
N VAL A 174 -28.28 16.50 -8.00
CA VAL A 174 -28.39 15.17 -8.61
C VAL A 174 -27.12 14.38 -8.28
N PRO A 175 -27.12 13.62 -7.16
CA PRO A 175 -25.97 12.82 -6.76
C PRO A 175 -25.80 11.60 -7.66
N ASN A 176 -24.87 11.68 -8.60
CA ASN A 176 -24.53 10.58 -9.51
C ASN A 176 -23.03 10.57 -9.82
N ALA A 177 -22.60 9.52 -10.53
CA ALA A 177 -21.19 9.32 -10.87
C ALA A 177 -20.62 10.48 -11.72
N GLU A 178 -21.36 10.97 -12.69
CA GLU A 178 -20.93 12.07 -13.56
C GLU A 178 -20.67 13.34 -12.76
N ARG A 179 -21.59 13.71 -11.87
CA ARG A 179 -21.47 14.91 -11.04
C ARG A 179 -20.40 14.75 -9.95
N LEU A 180 -20.19 13.52 -9.45
CA LEU A 180 -19.07 13.23 -8.56
C LEU A 180 -17.73 13.43 -9.29
N SER A 181 -17.61 12.95 -10.52
CA SER A 181 -16.44 13.18 -11.36
C SER A 181 -16.16 14.68 -11.56
N GLN A 182 -17.19 15.45 -11.88
CA GLN A 182 -17.09 16.90 -12.03
C GLN A 182 -16.67 17.59 -10.72
N LEU A 183 -17.25 17.18 -9.61
CA LEU A 183 -16.89 17.68 -8.29
C LEU A 183 -15.44 17.40 -7.95
N PHE A 184 -15.01 16.16 -8.14
CA PHE A 184 -13.65 15.74 -7.85
C PHE A 184 -12.62 16.52 -8.67
N ALA A 185 -12.86 16.65 -9.97
CA ALA A 185 -12.00 17.46 -10.85
C ALA A 185 -12.00 18.94 -10.47
N SER A 186 -13.18 19.52 -10.16
CA SER A 186 -13.31 20.92 -9.79
C SER A 186 -12.56 21.26 -8.51
N LEU A 187 -12.65 20.41 -7.49
CA LEU A 187 -11.92 20.62 -6.23
C LEU A 187 -10.40 20.60 -6.47
N LEU A 188 -9.91 19.67 -7.29
CA LEU A 188 -8.48 19.59 -7.60
C LEU A 188 -7.98 20.73 -8.50
N ASN A 189 -8.86 21.31 -9.32
CA ASN A 189 -8.52 22.43 -10.19
C ASN A 189 -8.54 23.80 -9.49
N MET A 190 -9.06 23.88 -8.28
CA MET A 190 -9.11 25.16 -7.55
C MET A 190 -7.72 25.72 -7.33
N GLN A 191 -7.59 27.03 -7.55
CA GLN A 191 -6.35 27.79 -7.34
C GLN A 191 -6.66 29.17 -6.76
N GLY A 192 -5.64 29.79 -6.19
CA GLY A 192 -5.68 31.17 -5.76
C GLY A 192 -6.84 31.43 -4.78
N GLU A 193 -7.58 32.53 -5.04
CA GLU A 193 -8.65 33.00 -4.18
C GLU A 193 -9.85 32.04 -4.11
N GLU A 194 -10.17 31.37 -5.20
CA GLU A 194 -11.22 30.34 -5.24
C GLU A 194 -10.92 29.22 -4.24
N LYS A 195 -9.70 28.71 -4.25
CA LYS A 195 -9.25 27.67 -3.32
C LYS A 195 -9.24 28.17 -1.87
N SER A 196 -8.70 29.36 -1.63
CA SER A 196 -8.66 29.96 -0.28
C SER A 196 -10.05 30.14 0.31
N ARG A 197 -11.01 30.58 -0.51
CA ARG A 197 -12.41 30.76 -0.11
C ARG A 197 -13.08 29.42 0.21
N ALA A 198 -12.89 28.42 -0.63
CA ALA A 198 -13.44 27.08 -0.42
C ALA A 198 -12.89 26.46 0.87
N LEU A 199 -11.58 26.56 1.10
CA LEU A 199 -10.94 26.05 2.31
C LEU A 199 -11.38 26.81 3.57
N ALA A 200 -11.65 28.11 3.46
CA ALA A 200 -12.20 28.89 4.58
C ALA A 200 -13.58 28.38 5.00
N VAL A 201 -14.44 28.03 4.04
CA VAL A 201 -15.76 27.43 4.32
C VAL A 201 -15.59 26.08 5.02
N LEU A 202 -14.66 25.23 4.54
CA LEU A 202 -14.38 23.94 5.17
C LEU A 202 -13.87 24.11 6.61
N LYS A 203 -12.91 25.00 6.82
CA LYS A 203 -12.34 25.27 8.15
C LYS A 203 -13.38 25.83 9.12
N ALA A 204 -14.31 26.68 8.64
CA ALA A 204 -15.42 27.13 9.46
C ALA A 204 -16.35 25.99 9.88
N ALA A 205 -16.63 25.05 8.98
CA ALA A 205 -17.43 23.87 9.31
C ALA A 205 -16.75 23.00 10.37
N LEU A 206 -15.42 22.91 10.39
CA LEU A 206 -14.69 22.15 11.42
C LEU A 206 -14.94 22.68 12.84
N ASN A 207 -15.28 23.94 13.00
CA ASN A 207 -15.58 24.53 14.32
C ASN A 207 -16.91 24.03 14.92
N SER A 208 -17.84 23.57 14.08
CA SER A 208 -19.18 23.14 14.51
C SER A 208 -19.44 21.65 14.33
N GLN A 209 -18.67 20.97 13.49
CA GLN A 209 -18.82 19.55 13.24
C GLN A 209 -17.92 18.72 14.14
N GLN A 210 -18.41 17.56 14.59
CA GLN A 210 -17.68 16.64 15.47
C GLN A 210 -17.70 15.23 14.91
N GLY A 211 -16.76 14.40 15.40
CA GLY A 211 -16.63 13.01 14.96
C GLY A 211 -15.98 12.88 13.60
N GLU A 212 -16.04 11.69 13.04
CA GLU A 212 -15.53 11.44 11.69
C GLU A 212 -16.55 11.83 10.62
N PRO A 213 -16.07 12.30 9.44
CA PRO A 213 -14.66 12.42 9.02
C PRO A 213 -13.99 13.77 9.41
N TRP A 214 -14.67 14.61 10.15
CA TRP A 214 -14.20 15.96 10.50
C TRP A 214 -12.91 15.91 11.33
N GLN A 215 -12.81 14.94 12.23
CA GLN A 215 -11.59 14.74 13.02
C GLN A 215 -10.41 14.40 12.14
N THR A 216 -10.59 13.55 11.15
CA THR A 216 -9.55 13.23 10.16
C THR A 216 -9.13 14.44 9.37
N ILE A 217 -10.07 15.30 8.95
CA ILE A 217 -9.75 16.57 8.26
C ILE A 217 -8.88 17.45 9.14
N ARG A 218 -9.21 17.57 10.45
CA ARG A 218 -8.40 18.36 11.39
C ARG A 218 -6.96 17.86 11.45
N VAL A 219 -6.76 16.55 11.55
CA VAL A 219 -5.43 15.94 11.59
C VAL A 219 -4.67 16.23 10.30
N ILE A 220 -5.28 15.99 9.15
CA ILE A 220 -4.64 16.24 7.85
C ILE A 220 -4.30 17.71 7.66
N SER A 221 -5.16 18.62 8.13
CA SER A 221 -4.96 20.08 7.99
C SER A 221 -3.71 20.60 8.71
N GLU A 222 -3.21 19.90 9.70
CA GLU A 222 -1.95 20.23 10.37
C GLU A 222 -0.74 20.08 9.44
N TYR A 223 -0.84 19.18 8.46
CA TYR A 223 0.24 18.90 7.50
C TYR A 223 0.02 19.55 6.14
N TYR A 224 -1.23 19.70 5.72
CA TYR A 224 -1.63 20.22 4.41
C TYR A 224 -2.72 21.30 4.55
N PRO A 225 -2.44 22.44 5.22
CA PRO A 225 -3.47 23.42 5.55
C PRO A 225 -4.11 24.11 4.34
N ASP A 226 -3.41 24.12 3.20
CA ASP A 226 -3.86 24.83 1.99
C ASP A 226 -4.12 23.90 0.80
N ASP A 227 -4.29 22.60 1.08
CA ASP A 227 -4.49 21.59 0.04
C ASP A 227 -5.97 21.28 -0.15
N SER A 228 -6.44 21.28 -1.41
CA SER A 228 -7.83 20.93 -1.74
C SER A 228 -8.19 19.50 -1.37
N GLY A 229 -7.21 18.63 -1.19
CA GLY A 229 -7.38 17.28 -0.67
C GLY A 229 -8.01 17.20 0.72
N LEU A 230 -8.08 18.32 1.44
CA LEU A 230 -8.81 18.41 2.71
C LEU A 230 -10.31 18.12 2.58
N PHE A 231 -10.89 18.26 1.39
CA PHE A 231 -12.27 17.85 1.12
C PHE A 231 -12.43 16.34 0.96
N SER A 232 -11.34 15.62 0.69
CA SER A 232 -11.38 14.20 0.32
C SER A 232 -12.00 13.29 1.39
N PRO A 233 -11.82 13.49 2.70
CA PRO A 233 -12.50 12.66 3.70
C PRO A 233 -14.03 12.74 3.67
N LEU A 234 -14.59 13.80 3.04
CA LEU A 234 -16.04 13.92 2.82
C LEU A 234 -16.52 13.06 1.63
N LEU A 235 -15.63 12.73 0.70
CA LEU A 235 -15.92 11.97 -0.50
C LEU A 235 -15.50 10.50 -0.39
N LEU A 236 -14.40 10.24 0.30
CA LEU A 236 -13.80 8.91 0.46
C LEU A 236 -14.12 8.32 1.83
N ASN A 237 -14.27 6.99 1.88
CA ASN A 237 -14.41 6.31 3.16
C ASN A 237 -13.15 6.53 4.01
N VAL A 238 -13.33 6.95 5.24
CA VAL A 238 -12.29 6.96 6.26
C VAL A 238 -12.34 5.63 6.99
N VAL A 239 -11.22 4.92 7.01
CA VAL A 239 -11.14 3.55 7.53
C VAL A 239 -10.14 3.50 8.67
N LYS A 240 -10.56 2.97 9.81
CA LYS A 240 -9.67 2.67 10.94
C LYS A 240 -9.53 1.15 11.02
N LEU A 241 -8.37 0.64 10.64
CA LEU A 241 -8.08 -0.78 10.78
C LEU A 241 -7.55 -1.05 12.18
N ASN A 242 -8.11 -2.07 12.82
CA ASN A 242 -7.55 -2.61 14.05
C ASN A 242 -6.34 -3.52 13.72
N PRO A 243 -5.38 -3.69 14.64
CA PRO A 243 -4.31 -4.65 14.43
C PRO A 243 -4.85 -6.03 14.05
N GLY A 244 -4.32 -6.61 12.96
CA GLY A 244 -4.78 -7.89 12.43
C GLY A 244 -5.84 -7.80 11.33
N GLU A 245 -6.38 -6.63 11.07
CA GLU A 245 -7.30 -6.41 9.95
C GLU A 245 -6.54 -6.04 8.66
N ALA A 246 -7.07 -6.47 7.53
CA ALA A 246 -6.48 -6.22 6.22
C ALA A 246 -7.47 -5.58 5.25
N MET A 247 -6.92 -4.86 4.26
CA MET A 247 -7.69 -4.17 3.25
C MET A 247 -6.97 -4.22 1.91
N PHE A 248 -7.68 -4.61 0.87
CA PHE A 248 -7.16 -4.59 -0.50
C PHE A 248 -7.46 -3.25 -1.17
N LEU A 249 -6.48 -2.73 -1.91
CA LEU A 249 -6.55 -1.47 -2.63
C LEU A 249 -6.62 -1.76 -4.12
N PHE A 250 -7.80 -1.53 -4.69
CA PHE A 250 -8.07 -1.80 -6.11
C PHE A 250 -7.50 -0.71 -7.00
N ALA A 251 -7.14 -1.09 -8.23
CA ALA A 251 -6.86 -0.12 -9.29
C ALA A 251 -8.06 0.82 -9.49
N GLU A 252 -7.80 2.01 -10.03
CA GLU A 252 -8.83 3.02 -10.37
C GLU A 252 -9.61 3.56 -9.16
N THR A 253 -9.11 3.32 -7.96
CA THR A 253 -9.77 3.67 -6.69
C THR A 253 -8.89 4.62 -5.87
N PRO A 254 -9.39 5.82 -5.55
CA PRO A 254 -8.65 6.76 -4.70
C PRO A 254 -8.44 6.20 -3.29
N HIS A 255 -7.22 6.33 -2.78
CA HIS A 255 -6.87 5.87 -1.44
C HIS A 255 -5.70 6.67 -0.88
N ALA A 256 -5.54 6.64 0.44
CA ALA A 256 -4.40 7.22 1.14
C ALA A 256 -4.16 6.52 2.47
N TYR A 257 -2.90 6.40 2.87
CA TYR A 257 -2.51 6.01 4.22
C TYR A 257 -2.27 7.28 5.04
N LEU A 258 -2.85 7.36 6.21
CA LEU A 258 -2.81 8.59 7.00
C LEU A 258 -1.96 8.46 8.27
N GLN A 259 -2.02 7.33 8.97
CA GLN A 259 -1.27 7.13 10.20
C GLN A 259 -1.25 5.66 10.61
N GLY A 260 -0.14 5.21 11.16
CA GLY A 260 -0.01 3.89 11.76
C GLY A 260 1.06 3.04 11.10
N VAL A 261 1.19 1.80 11.59
CA VAL A 261 2.14 0.82 11.09
C VAL A 261 1.40 -0.37 10.51
N ALA A 262 1.80 -0.78 9.31
CA ALA A 262 1.18 -1.90 8.61
C ALA A 262 2.20 -2.68 7.81
N LEU A 263 1.88 -3.95 7.53
CA LEU A 263 2.50 -4.67 6.43
C LEU A 263 1.82 -4.26 5.13
N GLU A 264 2.58 -4.05 4.09
CA GLU A 264 2.05 -3.81 2.75
C GLU A 264 2.67 -4.79 1.77
N VAL A 265 1.83 -5.39 0.95
CA VAL A 265 2.25 -6.21 -0.20
C VAL A 265 1.75 -5.55 -1.46
N MET A 266 2.60 -5.40 -2.44
CA MET A 266 2.24 -4.77 -3.70
C MET A 266 2.89 -5.49 -4.89
N ALA A 267 2.27 -5.37 -6.07
CA ALA A 267 2.94 -5.70 -7.32
C ALA A 267 4.05 -4.69 -7.60
N ASN A 268 5.03 -5.09 -8.38
CA ASN A 268 6.16 -4.23 -8.74
C ASN A 268 5.72 -3.14 -9.74
N SER A 269 5.31 -2.01 -9.22
CA SER A 269 5.01 -0.81 -9.99
C SER A 269 5.26 0.45 -9.16
N ASP A 270 5.74 1.49 -9.81
CA ASP A 270 5.87 2.83 -9.23
C ASP A 270 4.84 3.82 -9.83
N ASN A 271 3.84 3.31 -10.54
CA ASN A 271 2.82 4.14 -11.18
C ASN A 271 1.87 4.74 -10.16
N VAL A 272 1.83 6.06 -10.11
CA VAL A 272 0.98 6.83 -9.20
C VAL A 272 0.39 8.02 -9.94
N LEU A 273 -0.94 8.12 -9.92
CA LEU A 273 -1.65 9.35 -10.24
C LEU A 273 -2.06 10.02 -8.93
N ARG A 274 -1.55 11.20 -8.68
CA ARG A 274 -1.80 11.92 -7.42
C ARG A 274 -3.15 12.59 -7.46
N ALA A 275 -3.85 12.61 -6.32
CA ALA A 275 -5.21 13.12 -6.20
C ALA A 275 -5.40 14.05 -4.98
N GLY A 276 -4.32 14.69 -4.53
CA GLY A 276 -4.33 15.62 -3.41
C GLY A 276 -3.36 15.24 -2.29
N LEU A 277 -3.27 16.10 -1.29
CA LEU A 277 -2.35 16.00 -0.15
C LEU A 277 -0.90 15.87 -0.62
N THR A 278 -0.51 16.71 -1.56
CA THR A 278 0.82 16.70 -2.15
C THR A 278 1.15 18.04 -2.79
N PRO A 279 2.42 18.52 -2.67
CA PRO A 279 2.89 19.66 -3.45
C PRO A 279 3.31 19.28 -4.88
N LYS A 280 3.32 17.97 -5.20
CA LYS A 280 3.76 17.47 -6.50
C LYS A 280 2.70 17.68 -7.57
N TYR A 281 3.14 17.59 -8.84
CA TYR A 281 2.28 17.73 -10.02
C TYR A 281 1.11 16.74 -10.00
N ILE A 282 -0.08 17.25 -10.32
CA ILE A 282 -1.29 16.47 -10.50
C ILE A 282 -1.76 16.64 -11.95
N ASP A 283 -1.82 15.53 -12.67
CA ASP A 283 -2.41 15.48 -14.01
C ASP A 283 -3.91 15.17 -13.88
N ILE A 284 -4.72 16.20 -13.78
CA ILE A 284 -6.15 16.03 -13.50
C ILE A 284 -6.88 15.29 -14.63
N PRO A 285 -6.68 15.59 -15.92
CA PRO A 285 -7.31 14.83 -16.98
C PRO A 285 -6.97 13.34 -16.97
N GLU A 286 -5.70 13.01 -16.78
CA GLU A 286 -5.24 11.62 -16.71
C GLU A 286 -5.78 10.91 -15.46
N LEU A 287 -5.78 11.62 -14.32
CA LEU A 287 -6.35 11.12 -13.07
C LEU A 287 -7.83 10.75 -13.26
N VAL A 288 -8.64 11.67 -13.76
CA VAL A 288 -10.08 11.46 -13.95
C VAL A 288 -10.36 10.31 -14.91
N ALA A 289 -9.55 10.18 -15.96
CA ALA A 289 -9.66 9.07 -16.91
C ALA A 289 -9.37 7.69 -16.28
N ASN A 290 -8.66 7.65 -15.16
CA ASN A 290 -8.27 6.41 -14.48
C ASN A 290 -9.00 6.20 -13.15
N VAL A 291 -10.06 6.94 -12.87
CA VAL A 291 -10.87 6.78 -11.66
C VAL A 291 -12.23 6.19 -12.00
N LYS A 292 -12.63 5.19 -11.25
CA LYS A 292 -14.02 4.71 -11.22
C LYS A 292 -14.79 5.49 -10.16
N PHE A 293 -15.75 6.29 -10.61
CA PHE A 293 -16.60 7.08 -9.72
C PHE A 293 -17.79 6.25 -9.22
N GLU A 294 -17.46 5.13 -8.58
CA GLU A 294 -18.43 4.18 -8.05
C GLU A 294 -18.33 4.15 -6.52
N PRO A 295 -19.46 4.19 -5.80
CA PRO A 295 -19.45 4.07 -4.35
C PRO A 295 -19.08 2.65 -3.92
N LYS A 296 -18.39 2.55 -2.78
CA LYS A 296 -18.13 1.29 -2.13
C LYS A 296 -18.60 1.38 -0.66
N PRO A 297 -19.53 0.52 -0.24
CA PRO A 297 -20.01 0.53 1.14
C PRO A 297 -18.88 0.30 2.14
N ALA A 298 -18.90 1.01 3.26
CA ALA A 298 -17.88 0.89 4.29
C ALA A 298 -17.70 -0.54 4.82
N GLY A 299 -18.80 -1.32 4.88
CA GLY A 299 -18.77 -2.72 5.32
C GLY A 299 -18.08 -3.68 4.36
N GLU A 300 -17.75 -3.26 3.15
CA GLU A 300 -17.09 -4.09 2.12
C GLU A 300 -15.60 -3.76 1.92
N LEU A 301 -15.04 -2.87 2.72
CA LEU A 301 -13.66 -2.41 2.54
C LEU A 301 -12.62 -3.38 3.06
N LEU A 302 -12.90 -4.09 4.16
CA LEU A 302 -11.96 -5.01 4.76
C LEU A 302 -11.94 -6.36 4.04
N THR A 303 -10.76 -6.95 3.95
CA THR A 303 -10.54 -8.29 3.41
C THR A 303 -10.64 -9.30 4.55
N ALA A 304 -11.71 -10.09 4.58
CA ALA A 304 -11.89 -11.12 5.60
C ALA A 304 -11.00 -12.32 5.29
N PRO A 305 -10.21 -12.81 6.25
CA PRO A 305 -9.40 -14.02 6.04
C PRO A 305 -10.26 -15.28 6.09
N VAL A 306 -9.75 -16.32 5.41
CA VAL A 306 -10.30 -17.68 5.49
C VAL A 306 -9.37 -18.49 6.39
N LYS A 307 -9.89 -19.00 7.51
CA LYS A 307 -9.12 -19.79 8.47
C LYS A 307 -9.07 -21.25 8.06
N SER A 308 -7.87 -21.84 8.05
CA SER A 308 -7.65 -23.26 7.86
C SER A 308 -6.54 -23.72 8.81
N GLY A 309 -6.93 -24.39 9.91
CA GLY A 309 -5.99 -24.76 10.96
C GLY A 309 -5.32 -23.52 11.59
N ALA A 310 -4.01 -23.47 11.54
CA ALA A 310 -3.19 -22.35 12.03
C ALA A 310 -3.01 -21.25 10.99
N GLU A 311 -3.51 -21.44 9.78
CA GLU A 311 -3.36 -20.48 8.67
C GLU A 311 -4.58 -19.58 8.52
N LEU A 312 -4.33 -18.28 8.34
CA LEU A 312 -5.30 -17.29 7.88
C LEU A 312 -4.89 -16.88 6.47
N ASP A 313 -5.65 -17.30 5.47
CA ASP A 313 -5.45 -16.90 4.08
C ASP A 313 -6.31 -15.65 3.78
N PHE A 314 -5.68 -14.61 3.26
CA PHE A 314 -6.38 -13.39 2.86
C PHE A 314 -6.64 -13.44 1.35
N PRO A 315 -7.91 -13.62 0.90
CA PRO A 315 -8.23 -13.69 -0.53
C PRO A 315 -7.82 -12.41 -1.26
N ILE A 316 -7.07 -12.58 -2.36
CA ILE A 316 -6.53 -11.47 -3.15
C ILE A 316 -6.91 -11.70 -4.60
N PRO A 317 -7.53 -10.70 -5.29
CA PRO A 317 -8.08 -10.87 -6.63
C PRO A 317 -7.06 -10.68 -7.76
N VAL A 318 -5.75 -10.82 -7.47
CA VAL A 318 -4.68 -10.73 -8.46
C VAL A 318 -3.70 -11.89 -8.28
N ASP A 319 -2.98 -12.24 -9.35
CA ASP A 319 -2.00 -13.32 -9.32
C ASP A 319 -0.60 -12.86 -8.92
N ASP A 320 -0.38 -11.55 -8.85
CA ASP A 320 0.91 -10.94 -8.55
C ASP A 320 1.45 -11.34 -7.18
N PHE A 321 0.58 -11.57 -6.21
CA PHE A 321 0.94 -12.04 -4.87
C PHE A 321 -0.24 -12.71 -4.16
N ALA A 322 0.11 -13.54 -3.17
CA ALA A 322 -0.79 -14.09 -2.16
C ALA A 322 -0.23 -13.76 -0.78
N PHE A 323 -1.10 -13.67 0.21
CA PHE A 323 -0.73 -13.32 1.57
C PHE A 323 -1.46 -14.20 2.58
N SER A 324 -0.70 -14.76 3.53
CA SER A 324 -1.26 -15.53 4.63
C SER A 324 -0.52 -15.27 5.93
N LEU A 325 -1.19 -15.54 7.04
CA LEU A 325 -0.61 -15.56 8.38
C LEU A 325 -0.66 -16.97 8.94
N HIS A 326 0.37 -17.34 9.70
CA HIS A 326 0.46 -18.61 10.39
C HIS A 326 0.63 -18.37 11.88
N ASP A 327 -0.29 -18.87 12.68
CA ASP A 327 -0.13 -18.93 14.13
C ASP A 327 0.91 -20.00 14.47
N LEU A 328 1.96 -19.60 15.18
CA LEU A 328 3.05 -20.51 15.55
C LEU A 328 2.72 -21.23 16.85
N ALA A 329 3.13 -22.49 16.92
CA ALA A 329 3.04 -23.33 18.10
C ALA A 329 4.37 -24.06 18.30
N LEU A 330 4.55 -24.70 19.46
CA LEU A 330 5.76 -25.50 19.73
C LEU A 330 5.83 -26.71 18.79
N GLN A 331 4.68 -27.25 18.36
CA GLN A 331 4.63 -28.29 17.38
C GLN A 331 4.85 -27.71 15.98
N GLU A 332 5.75 -28.34 15.22
CA GLU A 332 6.02 -27.96 13.83
C GLU A 332 4.79 -28.17 12.94
N THR A 333 4.54 -27.19 12.07
CA THR A 333 3.56 -27.28 10.99
C THR A 333 4.23 -27.00 9.66
N SER A 334 3.86 -27.77 8.63
CA SER A 334 4.39 -27.54 7.28
C SER A 334 3.75 -26.31 6.66
N ILE A 335 4.59 -25.45 6.08
CA ILE A 335 4.15 -24.33 5.25
C ILE A 335 4.21 -24.79 3.80
N GLY A 336 3.07 -24.70 3.10
CA GLY A 336 2.99 -25.11 1.69
C GLY A 336 3.98 -24.33 0.83
N GLN A 337 4.60 -25.02 -0.12
CA GLN A 337 5.55 -24.44 -1.07
C GLN A 337 4.94 -24.47 -2.47
N HIS A 338 4.52 -23.31 -2.97
CA HIS A 338 3.93 -23.16 -4.30
C HIS A 338 4.88 -22.42 -5.26
N SER A 339 5.65 -21.50 -4.72
CA SER A 339 6.51 -20.60 -5.46
C SER A 339 7.60 -20.07 -4.53
N ALA A 340 8.39 -19.13 -4.99
CA ALA A 340 9.21 -18.32 -4.10
C ALA A 340 8.32 -17.67 -3.03
N ALA A 341 8.81 -17.60 -1.80
CA ALA A 341 8.10 -17.01 -0.68
C ALA A 341 9.03 -16.14 0.16
N ILE A 342 8.45 -15.08 0.74
CA ILE A 342 9.07 -14.32 1.83
C ILE A 342 8.28 -14.60 3.09
N LEU A 343 8.99 -15.07 4.13
CA LEU A 343 8.44 -15.30 5.46
C LEU A 343 8.92 -14.20 6.39
N PHE A 344 8.00 -13.61 7.14
CA PHE A 344 8.29 -12.49 8.03
C PHE A 344 7.74 -12.78 9.44
N CYS A 345 8.61 -12.69 10.44
CA CYS A 345 8.19 -12.84 11.84
C CYS A 345 7.50 -11.55 12.30
N VAL A 346 6.17 -11.61 12.44
CA VAL A 346 5.35 -10.48 12.87
C VAL A 346 5.53 -10.19 14.35
N GLU A 347 5.48 -11.26 15.15
CA GLU A 347 5.64 -11.23 16.61
C GLU A 347 6.09 -12.60 17.13
N GLY A 348 6.66 -12.63 18.32
CA GLY A 348 7.16 -13.85 18.93
C GLY A 348 8.52 -14.27 18.38
N GLU A 349 8.69 -15.53 18.08
CA GLU A 349 9.90 -16.09 17.49
C GLU A 349 9.54 -17.26 16.60
N ALA A 350 9.99 -17.21 15.34
CA ALA A 350 9.75 -18.27 14.38
C ALA A 350 11.01 -19.15 14.23
N VAL A 351 10.84 -20.45 14.37
CA VAL A 351 11.86 -21.45 14.05
C VAL A 351 11.48 -22.15 12.76
N LEU A 352 12.29 -21.97 11.73
CA LEU A 352 12.09 -22.55 10.42
C LEU A 352 13.05 -23.72 10.24
N ARG A 353 12.53 -24.86 9.80
CA ARG A 353 13.33 -26.07 9.50
C ARG A 353 13.08 -26.55 8.08
N LYS A 354 14.17 -26.91 7.43
CA LYS A 354 14.16 -27.54 6.12
C LYS A 354 15.35 -28.50 6.08
N ASP A 355 15.08 -29.79 6.03
CA ASP A 355 16.10 -30.85 6.15
C ASP A 355 16.97 -30.62 7.40
N GLU A 356 18.29 -30.56 7.22
CA GLU A 356 19.25 -30.27 8.30
C GLU A 356 19.37 -28.75 8.63
N GLN A 357 18.79 -27.90 7.82
CA GLN A 357 18.88 -26.46 8.00
C GLN A 357 17.85 -25.96 9.01
N ARG A 358 18.31 -25.15 9.96
CA ARG A 358 17.47 -24.46 10.95
C ARG A 358 17.74 -22.96 10.89
N LEU A 359 16.69 -22.15 10.87
CA LEU A 359 16.78 -20.71 10.86
C LEU A 359 15.81 -20.15 11.89
N VAL A 360 16.26 -19.23 12.72
CA VAL A 360 15.42 -18.53 13.70
C VAL A 360 15.20 -17.11 13.25
N LEU A 361 13.93 -16.70 13.20
CA LEU A 361 13.53 -15.32 12.91
C LEU A 361 12.97 -14.67 14.20
N LYS A 362 13.57 -13.58 14.59
CA LYS A 362 13.03 -12.67 15.61
C LYS A 362 12.03 -11.72 14.98
N PRO A 363 11.19 -11.00 15.78
CA PRO A 363 10.26 -10.04 15.23
C PRO A 363 10.94 -9.03 14.31
N GLY A 364 10.39 -8.83 13.13
CA GLY A 364 10.94 -7.93 12.11
C GLY A 364 11.98 -8.56 11.18
N GLU A 365 12.39 -9.78 11.45
CA GLU A 365 13.28 -10.53 10.57
C GLU A 365 12.51 -11.36 9.55
N SER A 366 13.13 -11.58 8.40
CA SER A 366 12.50 -12.27 7.27
C SER A 366 13.46 -13.23 6.59
N ALA A 367 12.88 -14.20 5.87
CA ALA A 367 13.63 -15.20 5.10
C ALA A 367 13.02 -15.35 3.70
N PHE A 368 13.87 -15.64 2.74
CA PHE A 368 13.48 -16.01 1.38
C PHE A 368 13.57 -17.52 1.20
N ILE A 369 12.53 -18.11 0.63
CA ILE A 369 12.45 -19.53 0.29
C ILE A 369 12.28 -19.65 -1.22
N GLY A 370 13.22 -20.27 -1.92
CA GLY A 370 13.11 -20.52 -3.36
C GLY A 370 12.04 -21.56 -3.68
N ALA A 371 11.49 -21.48 -4.88
CA ALA A 371 10.43 -22.40 -5.33
C ALA A 371 10.89 -23.86 -5.41
N ASP A 372 12.16 -24.10 -5.69
CA ASP A 372 12.76 -25.43 -5.81
C ASP A 372 13.19 -26.04 -4.46
N GLU A 373 13.07 -25.28 -3.38
CA GLU A 373 13.43 -25.77 -2.05
C GLU A 373 12.35 -26.72 -1.49
N PRO A 374 12.73 -27.72 -0.69
CA PRO A 374 11.76 -28.54 0.04
C PRO A 374 10.84 -27.70 0.92
N PRO A 375 9.64 -28.22 1.25
CA PRO A 375 8.74 -27.53 2.17
C PRO A 375 9.42 -27.19 3.50
N VAL A 376 9.08 -26.01 4.03
CA VAL A 376 9.59 -25.52 5.31
C VAL A 376 8.60 -25.86 6.40
N ASN A 377 9.08 -26.35 7.53
CA ASN A 377 8.32 -26.51 8.75
C ASN A 377 8.58 -25.33 9.67
N ALA A 378 7.53 -24.82 10.28
CA ALA A 378 7.60 -23.70 11.20
C ALA A 378 7.06 -24.08 12.57
N SER A 379 7.72 -23.56 13.60
CA SER A 379 7.30 -23.68 15.00
C SER A 379 7.69 -22.40 15.74
N GLY A 380 7.30 -22.28 16.99
CA GLY A 380 7.68 -21.18 17.83
C GLY A 380 6.50 -20.53 18.51
N THR A 381 6.54 -19.21 18.66
CA THR A 381 5.50 -18.39 19.31
C THR A 381 5.13 -17.22 18.42
N GLY A 382 3.92 -16.70 18.59
CA GLY A 382 3.44 -15.53 17.84
C GLY A 382 2.99 -15.90 16.43
N ARG A 383 3.30 -15.04 15.45
CA ARG A 383 2.78 -15.17 14.09
C ARG A 383 3.85 -14.93 13.03
N LEU A 384 3.71 -15.70 11.95
CA LEU A 384 4.54 -15.64 10.76
C LEU A 384 3.69 -15.21 9.56
N ALA A 385 4.07 -14.15 8.89
CA ALA A 385 3.45 -13.72 7.63
C ALA A 385 4.16 -14.38 6.44
N ARG A 386 3.40 -14.75 5.43
CA ARG A 386 3.92 -15.32 4.19
C ARG A 386 3.39 -14.57 2.98
N VAL A 387 4.30 -14.13 2.11
CA VAL A 387 3.99 -13.58 0.78
C VAL A 387 4.55 -14.53 -0.27
N TYR A 388 3.72 -14.91 -1.24
CA TYR A 388 4.05 -15.93 -2.23
C TYR A 388 3.12 -15.80 -3.45
N ASN A 389 3.19 -16.74 -4.38
CA ASN A 389 2.27 -16.84 -5.51
C ASN A 389 1.55 -18.18 -5.48
N LYS A 390 0.28 -18.19 -5.88
CA LYS A 390 -0.55 -19.40 -5.96
C LYS A 390 -0.53 -20.06 -7.36
N LEU A 391 0.29 -19.59 -8.27
CA LEU A 391 0.44 -20.09 -9.64
C LEU A 391 1.17 -21.43 -9.68
#